data_3a0d74892d0f2c15268b90b2d50fd4b3
#
_entry.id   3a0d74892d0f2c15268b90b2d50fd4b3
#
_cell.length_a   1.000
_cell.length_b   1.000
_cell.length_c   1.000
_cell.angle_alpha   90.00
_cell.angle_beta   90.00
_cell.angle_gamma   90.00
#
_symmetry.space_group_name_H-M   'P 1'
#
loop_
_entity.id
_entity.type
_entity.pdbx_description
1 polymer ?
#
loop_
_entity_poly.entity_id
_entity_poly.type
_entity_poly.pdbx_seq_one_letter_code
_entity_poly.pdbx_strand_id
1 'polypeptide(L)'
;MFLQGSGFPYRTGNHLEFRTGMVNFSIVGRNATAKQRKEYNEWDNVHMERAKIAEFINQNYPALDATVGGSISIDIIEYGQDKGQTIHYLENAGATKIVFVGDKCEPGGNDHGIIRELEKSDLAFEWYNVKGPADTLSLIRTNKVFDGGR
;
A
#
# COMPACT_ATOMS: atom_id res chain seq x y z
N MET A 1 18.42 9.90 -11.88
CA MET A 1 18.14 8.76 -12.75
C MET A 1 16.64 8.68 -13.08
N PHE A 2 15.74 8.27 -12.17
CA PHE A 2 14.31 8.12 -12.51
C PHE A 2 13.61 9.39 -13.00
N LEU A 3 13.81 10.54 -12.34
CA LEU A 3 13.17 11.79 -12.73
C LEU A 3 13.56 12.25 -14.15
N GLN A 4 14.79 11.99 -14.57
CA GLN A 4 15.29 12.38 -15.89
C GLN A 4 14.91 11.36 -16.97
N GLY A 5 14.77 10.09 -16.61
CA GLY A 5 14.46 9.00 -17.53
C GLY A 5 12.98 8.79 -17.81
N SER A 6 12.09 9.47 -17.06
CA SER A 6 10.65 9.32 -17.26
C SER A 6 10.18 9.99 -18.56
N GLY A 7 9.35 9.28 -19.32
CA GLY A 7 8.69 9.80 -20.52
C GLY A 7 7.51 10.73 -20.24
N PHE A 8 7.05 10.85 -18.99
CA PHE A 8 5.97 11.76 -18.65
C PHE A 8 6.48 13.22 -18.59
N PRO A 9 5.76 14.21 -19.17
CA PRO A 9 6.34 15.54 -19.41
C PRO A 9 6.43 16.45 -18.19
N TYR A 10 5.61 16.21 -17.14
CA TYR A 10 5.52 17.15 -16.02
C TYR A 10 6.43 16.77 -14.85
N ARG A 11 7.11 17.77 -14.28
CA ARG A 11 7.87 17.72 -13.03
C ARG A 11 7.49 18.95 -12.21
N THR A 12 6.65 18.75 -11.18
CA THR A 12 6.03 19.87 -10.45
C THR A 12 6.74 20.20 -9.15
N GLY A 13 7.86 19.52 -8.87
CA GLY A 13 8.61 19.67 -7.63
C GLY A 13 8.06 18.83 -6.48
N ASN A 14 8.81 18.85 -5.37
CA ASN A 14 8.51 18.03 -4.17
C ASN A 14 8.34 16.55 -4.51
N HIS A 15 9.39 15.97 -5.09
CA HIS A 15 9.40 14.59 -5.59
C HIS A 15 9.58 13.53 -4.48
N LEU A 16 10.16 13.94 -3.35
CA LEU A 16 10.36 13.11 -2.15
C LEU A 16 9.64 13.75 -0.98
N GLU A 17 8.79 13.00 -0.31
CA GLU A 17 8.13 13.39 0.93
C GLU A 17 8.52 12.38 2.02
N PHE A 18 9.26 12.85 3.02
CA PHE A 18 9.65 12.04 4.17
C PHE A 18 8.52 12.03 5.19
N ARG A 19 8.12 10.84 5.62
CA ARG A 19 7.11 10.60 6.65
C ARG A 19 7.70 9.67 7.72
N THR A 20 7.02 9.56 8.85
CA THR A 20 7.44 8.60 9.87
C THR A 20 7.43 7.18 9.29
N GLY A 21 8.62 6.56 9.24
CA GLY A 21 8.78 5.19 8.76
C GLY A 21 8.69 4.97 7.26
N MET A 22 8.54 6.03 6.43
CA MET A 22 8.47 5.86 4.99
C MET A 22 8.95 7.09 4.20
N VAL A 23 9.34 6.86 2.96
CA VAL A 23 9.55 7.91 1.95
C VAL A 23 8.53 7.72 0.83
N ASN A 24 7.80 8.77 0.51
CA ASN A 24 6.90 8.79 -0.64
C ASN A 24 7.63 9.45 -1.82
N PHE A 25 7.81 8.70 -2.91
CA PHE A 25 8.44 9.18 -4.14
C PHE A 25 7.41 9.37 -5.25
N SER A 26 7.48 10.50 -5.96
CA SER A 26 6.58 10.79 -7.08
C SER A 26 7.31 11.39 -8.27
N ILE A 27 7.18 10.79 -9.44
CA ILE A 27 7.76 11.29 -10.71
C ILE A 27 7.15 12.63 -11.10
N VAL A 28 5.82 12.75 -11.04
CA VAL A 28 5.15 14.02 -11.38
C VAL A 28 5.36 15.08 -10.30
N GLY A 29 5.61 14.67 -9.06
CA GLY A 29 5.78 15.52 -7.90
C GLY A 29 4.49 15.79 -7.13
N ARG A 30 4.63 16.07 -5.84
CA ARG A 30 3.50 16.27 -4.90
C ARG A 30 2.76 17.58 -5.16
N ASN A 31 3.40 18.56 -5.80
CA ASN A 31 2.78 19.84 -6.16
C ASN A 31 1.89 19.76 -7.41
N ALA A 32 1.74 18.58 -8.01
CA ALA A 32 0.88 18.37 -9.16
C ALA A 32 -0.58 18.70 -8.85
N THR A 33 -1.22 19.44 -9.77
CA THR A 33 -2.66 19.71 -9.74
C THR A 33 -3.47 18.43 -9.91
N ALA A 34 -4.76 18.46 -9.57
CA ALA A 34 -5.65 17.31 -9.74
C ALA A 34 -5.66 16.80 -11.20
N LYS A 35 -5.62 17.72 -12.17
CA LYS A 35 -5.53 17.40 -13.61
C LYS A 35 -4.24 16.66 -13.93
N GLN A 36 -3.09 17.18 -13.51
CA GLN A 36 -1.79 16.55 -13.77
C GLN A 36 -1.64 15.19 -13.08
N ARG A 37 -2.23 15.02 -11.88
CA ARG A 37 -2.28 13.72 -11.20
C ARG A 37 -3.10 12.70 -11.98
N LYS A 38 -4.24 13.12 -12.51
CA LYS A 38 -5.09 12.26 -13.34
C LYS A 38 -4.37 11.86 -14.62
N GLU A 39 -3.78 12.82 -15.34
CA GLU A 39 -3.03 12.58 -16.57
C GLU A 39 -1.83 11.63 -16.33
N TYR A 40 -1.10 11.81 -15.20
CA TYR A 40 -0.01 10.92 -14.86
C TYR A 40 -0.51 9.49 -14.55
N ASN A 41 -1.59 9.36 -13.79
CA ASN A 41 -2.14 8.06 -13.45
C ASN A 41 -2.64 7.31 -14.71
N GLU A 42 -3.31 7.99 -15.64
CA GLU A 42 -3.73 7.43 -16.92
C GLU A 42 -2.53 6.99 -17.78
N TRP A 43 -1.49 7.81 -17.84
CA TRP A 43 -0.25 7.50 -18.54
C TRP A 43 0.48 6.30 -17.90
N ASP A 44 0.59 6.29 -16.58
CA ASP A 44 1.26 5.23 -15.82
C ASP A 44 0.53 3.88 -15.92
N ASN A 45 -0.79 3.87 -16.01
CA ASN A 45 -1.57 2.64 -16.25
C ASN A 45 -1.17 1.92 -17.56
N VAL A 46 -0.65 2.67 -18.54
CA VAL A 46 -0.14 2.11 -19.80
C VAL A 46 1.35 1.78 -19.72
N HIS A 47 2.13 2.67 -19.12
CA HIS A 47 3.60 2.58 -19.15
C HIS A 47 4.18 1.80 -17.99
N MET A 48 3.40 1.60 -16.92
CA MET A 48 3.78 0.87 -15.71
C MET A 48 5.08 1.42 -15.06
N GLU A 49 5.29 2.75 -15.14
CA GLU A 49 6.53 3.37 -14.71
C GLU A 49 6.75 3.20 -13.21
N ARG A 50 5.71 3.45 -12.39
CA ARG A 50 5.82 3.29 -10.94
C ARG A 50 6.12 1.85 -10.55
N ALA A 51 5.47 0.88 -11.20
CA ALA A 51 5.71 -0.54 -10.93
C ALA A 51 7.16 -0.94 -11.28
N LYS A 52 7.67 -0.50 -12.42
CA LYS A 52 9.07 -0.75 -12.83
C LYS A 52 10.08 -0.11 -11.89
N ILE A 53 9.79 1.10 -11.37
CA ILE A 53 10.67 1.75 -10.40
C ILE A 53 10.63 1.02 -9.06
N ALA A 54 9.46 0.63 -8.58
CA ALA A 54 9.33 -0.15 -7.35
C ALA A 54 10.07 -1.49 -7.45
N GLU A 55 9.88 -2.21 -8.54
CA GLU A 55 10.61 -3.44 -8.83
C GLU A 55 12.13 -3.24 -8.84
N PHE A 56 12.61 -2.19 -9.51
CA PHE A 56 14.04 -1.87 -9.52
C PHE A 56 14.57 -1.60 -8.10
N ILE A 57 13.83 -0.87 -7.27
CA ILE A 57 14.23 -0.61 -5.88
C ILE A 57 14.32 -1.91 -5.11
N ASN A 58 13.30 -2.76 -5.19
CA ASN A 58 13.24 -4.04 -4.47
C ASN A 58 14.35 -5.00 -4.89
N GLN A 59 14.73 -5.01 -6.17
CA GLN A 59 15.81 -5.85 -6.67
C GLN A 59 17.22 -5.37 -6.29
N ASN A 60 17.43 -4.05 -6.21
CA ASN A 60 18.76 -3.49 -6.03
C ASN A 60 19.05 -3.01 -4.61
N TYR A 61 18.03 -2.87 -3.77
CA TYR A 61 18.15 -2.38 -2.39
C TYR A 61 17.37 -3.31 -1.43
N PRO A 62 17.94 -4.48 -1.06
CA PRO A 62 17.23 -5.50 -0.28
C PRO A 62 16.83 -5.07 1.13
N ALA A 63 17.36 -3.95 1.63
CA ALA A 63 16.94 -3.34 2.89
C ALA A 63 15.68 -2.47 2.75
N LEU A 64 15.17 -2.28 1.55
CA LEU A 64 13.98 -1.47 1.27
C LEU A 64 12.86 -2.33 0.67
N ASP A 65 11.63 -1.87 0.92
CA ASP A 65 10.43 -2.39 0.26
C ASP A 65 9.70 -1.21 -0.39
N ALA A 66 9.50 -1.30 -1.70
CA ALA A 66 8.88 -0.26 -2.51
C ALA A 66 7.57 -0.79 -3.13
N THR A 67 6.48 -0.07 -2.92
CA THR A 67 5.16 -0.43 -3.44
C THR A 67 4.50 0.76 -4.13
N VAL A 68 3.65 0.50 -5.12
CA VAL A 68 2.88 1.55 -5.78
C VAL A 68 1.82 2.08 -4.83
N GLY A 69 1.95 3.36 -4.44
CA GLY A 69 1.07 4.05 -3.50
C GLY A 69 0.20 5.11 -4.17
N GLY A 70 -1.07 5.18 -3.79
CA GLY A 70 -1.99 6.20 -4.28
C GLY A 70 -2.05 6.33 -5.81
N SER A 71 -2.30 7.55 -6.32
CA SER A 71 -2.46 7.81 -7.75
C SER A 71 -1.17 8.21 -8.48
N ILE A 72 -0.15 8.67 -7.76
CA ILE A 72 1.07 9.26 -8.37
C ILE A 72 2.36 8.86 -7.69
N SER A 73 2.32 8.02 -6.67
CA SER A 73 3.46 7.82 -5.76
C SER A 73 3.93 6.37 -5.74
N ILE A 74 5.13 6.20 -5.24
CA ILE A 74 5.73 4.95 -4.78
C ILE A 74 6.04 5.16 -3.30
N ASP A 75 5.55 4.27 -2.45
CA ASP A 75 5.84 4.25 -1.03
C ASP A 75 7.04 3.34 -0.80
N ILE A 76 8.07 3.86 -0.15
CA ILE A 76 9.35 3.18 0.12
C ILE A 76 9.52 3.13 1.63
N ILE A 77 9.65 1.93 2.17
CA ILE A 77 9.82 1.65 3.60
C ILE A 77 11.09 0.80 3.81
N GLU A 78 11.53 0.69 5.03
CA GLU A 78 12.51 -0.33 5.42
C GLU A 78 11.88 -1.72 5.29
N TYR A 79 12.63 -2.69 4.78
CA TYR A 79 12.14 -4.04 4.59
C TYR A 79 11.61 -4.64 5.91
N GLY A 80 10.42 -5.22 5.86
CA GLY A 80 9.73 -5.78 7.02
C GLY A 80 8.99 -4.76 7.89
N GLN A 81 9.06 -3.46 7.58
CA GLN A 81 8.34 -2.39 8.29
C GLN A 81 7.02 -2.03 7.58
N ASP A 82 6.41 -2.99 6.92
CA ASP A 82 5.11 -2.82 6.29
C ASP A 82 3.95 -2.92 7.32
N LYS A 83 2.72 -2.83 6.85
CA LYS A 83 1.53 -2.94 7.70
C LYS A 83 1.43 -4.28 8.43
N GLY A 84 2.10 -5.33 7.95
CA GLY A 84 2.09 -6.67 8.53
C GLY A 84 2.63 -6.71 9.95
N GLN A 85 3.56 -5.81 10.32
CA GLN A 85 4.04 -5.71 11.70
C GLN A 85 2.93 -5.51 12.75
N THR A 86 1.77 -4.97 12.32
CA THR A 86 0.59 -4.82 13.18
C THR A 86 0.12 -6.16 13.73
N ILE A 87 0.29 -7.26 12.99
CA ILE A 87 -0.12 -8.59 13.42
C ILE A 87 0.69 -9.03 14.63
N HIS A 88 2.01 -8.87 14.60
CA HIS A 88 2.88 -9.19 15.73
C HIS A 88 2.56 -8.35 16.97
N TYR A 89 2.20 -7.09 16.77
CA TYR A 89 1.75 -6.24 17.88
C TYR A 89 0.45 -6.77 18.52
N LEU A 90 -0.51 -7.17 17.70
CA LEU A 90 -1.78 -7.71 18.18
C LEU A 90 -1.62 -9.09 18.86
N GLU A 91 -0.75 -9.96 18.34
CA GLU A 91 -0.37 -11.22 18.99
C GLU A 91 0.20 -10.98 20.39
N ASN A 92 1.17 -10.09 20.48
CA ASN A 92 1.79 -9.73 21.76
C ASN A 92 0.79 -9.07 22.75
N ALA A 93 -0.24 -8.41 22.23
CA ALA A 93 -1.33 -7.84 23.02
C ALA A 93 -2.38 -8.88 23.44
N GLY A 94 -2.23 -10.14 23.06
CA GLY A 94 -3.11 -11.25 23.45
C GLY A 94 -4.36 -11.41 22.55
N ALA A 95 -4.34 -10.89 21.34
CA ALA A 95 -5.42 -11.15 20.40
C ALA A 95 -5.50 -12.66 20.09
N THR A 96 -6.72 -13.20 20.05
CA THR A 96 -6.98 -14.61 19.71
C THR A 96 -7.59 -14.78 18.32
N LYS A 97 -8.16 -13.71 17.78
CA LYS A 97 -8.74 -13.66 16.43
C LYS A 97 -8.54 -12.27 15.85
N ILE A 98 -8.23 -12.21 14.57
CA ILE A 98 -8.12 -10.96 13.80
C ILE A 98 -9.09 -11.00 12.64
N VAL A 99 -9.83 -9.91 12.45
CA VAL A 99 -10.62 -9.68 11.24
C VAL A 99 -10.07 -8.45 10.55
N PHE A 100 -9.58 -8.62 9.34
CA PHE A 100 -9.00 -7.53 8.54
C PHE A 100 -9.91 -7.16 7.36
N VAL A 101 -10.08 -5.87 7.12
CA VAL A 101 -10.81 -5.34 5.96
C VAL A 101 -9.92 -4.34 5.25
N GLY A 102 -9.57 -4.60 4.01
CA GLY A 102 -8.69 -3.77 3.19
C GLY A 102 -9.16 -3.64 1.75
N ASP A 103 -8.67 -2.64 1.03
CA ASP A 103 -9.02 -2.41 -0.38
C ASP A 103 -7.90 -2.80 -1.38
N LYS A 104 -6.72 -3.18 -0.85
CA LYS A 104 -5.54 -3.55 -1.64
C LYS A 104 -4.83 -4.77 -1.06
N CYS A 105 -5.58 -5.85 -0.88
CA CYS A 105 -5.10 -7.10 -0.27
C CYS A 105 -4.29 -7.99 -1.24
N GLU A 106 -4.41 -7.77 -2.55
CA GLU A 106 -3.73 -8.56 -3.58
C GLU A 106 -2.21 -8.31 -3.58
N PRO A 107 -1.40 -9.27 -4.09
CA PRO A 107 0.05 -9.09 -4.25
C PRO A 107 0.40 -7.77 -4.94
N GLY A 108 1.30 -7.01 -4.34
CA GLY A 108 1.66 -5.65 -4.77
C GLY A 108 0.77 -4.53 -4.23
N GLY A 109 -0.32 -4.86 -3.55
CA GLY A 109 -1.12 -3.90 -2.80
C GLY A 109 -0.52 -3.59 -1.43
N ASN A 110 -0.81 -2.41 -0.92
CA ASN A 110 -0.24 -1.96 0.36
C ASN A 110 -0.84 -2.64 1.60
N ASP A 111 -1.92 -3.41 1.45
CA ASP A 111 -2.53 -4.22 2.50
C ASP A 111 -2.08 -5.69 2.46
N HIS A 112 -1.40 -6.09 1.39
CA HIS A 112 -0.93 -7.48 1.21
C HIS A 112 0.03 -7.93 2.32
N GLY A 113 0.85 -7.02 2.85
CA GLY A 113 1.73 -7.30 3.98
C GLY A 113 0.99 -7.85 5.20
N ILE A 114 -0.21 -7.32 5.50
CA ILE A 114 -1.05 -7.83 6.59
C ILE A 114 -1.51 -9.26 6.29
N ILE A 115 -1.99 -9.53 5.08
CA ILE A 115 -2.46 -10.87 4.69
C ILE A 115 -1.33 -11.88 4.81
N ARG A 116 -0.15 -11.55 4.28
CA ARG A 116 1.05 -12.40 4.37
C ARG A 116 1.43 -12.75 5.81
N GLU A 117 1.33 -11.80 6.74
CA GLU A 117 1.65 -12.07 8.16
C GLU A 117 0.52 -12.81 8.87
N LEU A 118 -0.76 -12.56 8.53
CA LEU A 118 -1.88 -13.36 9.02
C LEU A 118 -1.74 -14.85 8.63
N GLU A 119 -1.36 -15.13 7.39
CA GLU A 119 -1.15 -16.51 6.89
C GLU A 119 -0.01 -17.26 7.59
N LYS A 120 0.94 -16.54 8.20
CA LYS A 120 2.05 -17.11 8.98
C LYS A 120 1.73 -17.22 10.48
N SER A 121 0.72 -16.52 10.94
CA SER A 121 0.32 -16.41 12.33
C SER A 121 -0.46 -17.64 12.77
N ASP A 122 -0.37 -18.01 14.05
CA ASP A 122 -1.19 -19.08 14.67
C ASP A 122 -2.57 -18.56 15.11
N LEU A 123 -2.89 -17.29 14.86
CA LEU A 123 -4.18 -16.70 15.23
C LEU A 123 -5.30 -17.17 14.29
N ALA A 124 -6.51 -17.27 14.82
CA ALA A 124 -7.69 -17.35 13.98
C ALA A 124 -7.84 -16.03 13.22
N PHE A 125 -8.04 -16.09 11.90
CA PHE A 125 -8.22 -14.89 11.13
C PHE A 125 -9.26 -15.01 10.02
N GLU A 126 -9.82 -13.87 9.66
CA GLU A 126 -10.63 -13.67 8.46
C GLU A 126 -10.19 -12.36 7.80
N TRP A 127 -10.25 -12.29 6.48
CA TRP A 127 -10.02 -11.02 5.80
C TRP A 127 -10.98 -10.83 4.64
N TYR A 128 -11.26 -9.55 4.34
CA TYR A 128 -12.21 -9.15 3.31
C TYR A 128 -11.57 -8.08 2.42
N ASN A 129 -11.54 -8.37 1.12
CA ASN A 129 -11.16 -7.36 0.12
C ASN A 129 -12.40 -6.56 -0.26
N VAL A 130 -12.36 -5.23 -0.06
CA VAL A 130 -13.48 -4.32 -0.31
C VAL A 130 -13.11 -3.28 -1.36
N LYS A 131 -14.11 -2.75 -2.06
CA LYS A 131 -13.89 -1.70 -3.07
C LYS A 131 -13.86 -0.29 -2.47
N GLY A 132 -14.27 -0.16 -1.21
CA GLY A 132 -14.30 1.11 -0.52
C GLY A 132 -15.20 1.13 0.70
N PRO A 133 -15.41 2.31 1.31
CA PRO A 133 -16.11 2.46 2.58
C PRO A 133 -17.56 1.92 2.61
N ALA A 134 -18.25 1.95 1.47
CA ALA A 134 -19.63 1.43 1.38
C ALA A 134 -19.69 -0.09 1.58
N ASP A 135 -18.71 -0.83 1.01
CA ASP A 135 -18.62 -2.27 1.18
C ASP A 135 -18.26 -2.63 2.63
N THR A 136 -17.33 -1.89 3.23
CA THR A 136 -16.98 -2.05 4.66
C THR A 136 -18.21 -1.83 5.54
N LEU A 137 -18.98 -0.78 5.28
CA LEU A 137 -20.21 -0.52 6.04
C LEU A 137 -21.26 -1.64 5.87
N SER A 138 -21.36 -2.21 4.68
CA SER A 138 -22.22 -3.36 4.40
C SER A 138 -21.80 -4.60 5.20
N LEU A 139 -20.50 -4.90 5.25
CA LEU A 139 -19.96 -6.01 6.07
C LEU A 139 -20.30 -5.85 7.55
N ILE A 140 -20.10 -4.62 8.08
CA ILE A 140 -20.42 -4.31 9.48
C ILE A 140 -21.93 -4.50 9.76
N ARG A 141 -22.80 -3.99 8.88
CA ARG A 141 -24.26 -4.09 9.05
C ARG A 141 -24.82 -5.50 8.94
N THR A 142 -24.16 -6.36 8.20
CA THR A 142 -24.56 -7.77 8.04
C THR A 142 -24.00 -8.68 9.13
N ASN A 143 -23.35 -8.12 10.16
CA ASN A 143 -22.71 -8.82 11.29
C ASN A 143 -21.67 -9.88 10.89
N LYS A 144 -21.23 -9.92 9.65
CA LYS A 144 -20.22 -10.89 9.21
C LYS A 144 -18.84 -10.68 9.86
N VAL A 145 -18.60 -9.48 10.40
CA VAL A 145 -17.30 -9.09 10.97
C VAL A 145 -17.26 -9.26 12.50
N PHE A 146 -18.40 -9.22 13.18
CA PHE A 146 -18.47 -9.14 14.64
C PHE A 146 -19.18 -10.34 15.33
N ASP A 147 -19.59 -11.35 14.59
CA ASP A 147 -20.28 -12.55 15.15
C ASP A 147 -19.33 -13.53 15.87
N GLY A 148 -18.27 -13.06 16.45
CA GLY A 148 -17.28 -13.85 17.18
C GLY A 148 -17.19 -13.51 18.67
N GLY A 149 -18.30 -13.50 19.40
CA GLY A 149 -18.15 -13.33 20.85
C GLY A 149 -19.40 -12.85 21.59
N ARG A 150 -20.34 -13.72 21.84
CA ARG A 150 -21.20 -13.72 23.02
C ARG A 150 -21.06 -15.06 23.72
#